data_972d33d7cec6b36d4a3ef03046649a47
#
_entry.id   972d33d7cec6b36d4a3ef03046649a47
#
_cell.length_a   1.000
_cell.length_b   1.000
_cell.length_c   1.000
_cell.angle_alpha   90.00
_cell.angle_beta   90.00
_cell.angle_gamma   90.00
#
_symmetry.space_group_name_H-M   'P 1'
#
loop_
_entity.id
_entity.type
_entity.pdbx_description
1 polymer ?
#
loop_
_entity_poly.entity_id
_entity_poly.type
_entity_poly.pdbx_seq_one_letter_code
_entity_poly.pdbx_strand_id
1 'polypeptide(L)'
;SCLEAVLEKGEDEIVAVYCSPDKEDKPVDPIKEFALENNLPVVQPASFEDNEVLDKMRALNSDLCVMAFVTIFVPKAARDIPAQGSVCFHPSLLPKHRGPSSINWAIIDGTTRTGLTIFWPNDGLDEGDILLQKEVEVDPEDTLGSVYFQKIFPLGIESVLDSIDLVRLGKPPRIKQDESKATYESWCKHEHAEINWAKPVKEVHNLIRGTNPQPGAWTLHNGEVLKIFDCTRVDMTGIPGRVIQVTEAGFTVATDGGGILVQRVRPVNDKKILASEFTSKSGLSVGEILGDRITET
;
A
#
# COMPACT_ATOMS: atom_id res chain seq x y z
N SER A 1 14.14 -2.62 9.21
CA SER A 1 13.93 -1.75 8.03
C SER A 1 14.99 -2.02 6.95
N CYS A 2 14.81 -1.50 5.73
CA CYS A 2 15.85 -1.62 4.70
C CYS A 2 17.17 -0.98 5.15
N LEU A 3 17.11 0.22 5.74
CA LEU A 3 18.28 0.91 6.26
C LEU A 3 19.01 0.08 7.33
N GLU A 4 18.30 -0.49 8.26
CA GLU A 4 18.83 -1.38 9.30
C GLU A 4 19.53 -2.60 8.69
N ALA A 5 18.89 -3.27 7.73
CA ALA A 5 19.46 -4.44 7.07
C ALA A 5 20.77 -4.14 6.30
N VAL A 6 20.85 -2.96 5.65
CA VAL A 6 22.09 -2.51 5.01
C VAL A 6 23.18 -2.24 6.04
N LEU A 7 22.83 -1.58 7.15
CA LEU A 7 23.78 -1.29 8.23
C LEU A 7 24.28 -2.58 8.91
N GLU A 8 23.39 -3.53 9.19
CA GLU A 8 23.73 -4.82 9.81
C GLU A 8 24.59 -5.70 8.90
N LYS A 9 24.37 -5.64 7.59
CA LYS A 9 25.21 -6.35 6.63
C LYS A 9 26.65 -5.84 6.64
N GLY A 10 26.87 -4.54 6.88
CA GLY A 10 28.18 -3.95 7.13
C GLY A 10 29.17 -4.00 5.94
N GLU A 11 28.67 -4.18 4.73
CA GLU A 11 29.50 -4.23 3.50
C GLU A 11 29.52 -2.90 2.76
N ASP A 12 28.64 -1.96 3.12
CA ASP A 12 28.46 -0.66 2.49
C ASP A 12 28.55 0.46 3.53
N GLU A 13 29.08 1.61 3.13
CA GLU A 13 29.05 2.84 3.92
C GLU A 13 27.78 3.63 3.59
N ILE A 14 26.99 3.94 4.61
CA ILE A 14 25.81 4.79 4.50
C ILE A 14 26.24 6.25 4.67
N VAL A 15 26.43 6.96 3.58
CA VAL A 15 26.95 8.34 3.58
C VAL A 15 25.91 9.39 3.93
N ALA A 16 24.61 9.11 3.71
CA ALA A 16 23.49 9.96 4.17
C ALA A 16 22.15 9.23 4.09
N VAL A 17 21.23 9.65 4.94
CA VAL A 17 19.83 9.23 4.95
C VAL A 17 18.95 10.45 4.65
N TYR A 18 18.15 10.36 3.61
CA TYR A 18 17.20 11.41 3.21
C TYR A 18 15.79 11.01 3.62
N CYS A 19 15.10 11.90 4.31
CA CYS A 19 13.69 11.70 4.70
C CYS A 19 12.91 13.02 4.63
N SER A 20 11.58 12.93 4.72
CA SER A 20 10.72 14.10 4.68
C SER A 20 11.00 15.04 5.87
N PRO A 21 10.80 16.37 5.71
CA PRO A 21 10.84 17.31 6.84
C PRO A 21 9.85 16.94 7.93
N ASP A 22 10.23 17.18 9.18
CA ASP A 22 9.35 16.99 10.33
C ASP A 22 8.09 17.87 10.21
N LYS A 23 6.98 17.39 10.76
CA LYS A 23 5.70 18.12 10.84
C LYS A 23 5.32 18.23 12.31
N GLU A 24 4.92 19.41 12.74
CA GLU A 24 4.62 19.74 14.16
C GLU A 24 3.63 18.77 14.82
N ASP A 25 2.63 18.27 14.06
CA ASP A 25 1.56 17.39 14.59
C ASP A 25 1.77 15.91 14.26
N LYS A 26 2.97 15.51 13.85
CA LYS A 26 3.25 14.11 13.50
C LYS A 26 4.43 13.56 14.30
N PRO A 27 4.44 12.26 14.60
CA PRO A 27 5.62 11.62 15.16
C PRO A 27 6.81 11.78 14.20
N VAL A 28 8.00 11.76 14.75
CA VAL A 28 9.25 11.74 13.98
C VAL A 28 9.24 10.53 13.03
N ASP A 29 9.81 10.71 11.84
CA ASP A 29 9.91 9.63 10.88
C ASP A 29 10.80 8.51 11.46
N PRO A 30 10.33 7.25 11.52
CA PRO A 30 11.11 6.15 12.07
C PRO A 30 12.48 5.95 11.41
N ILE A 31 12.62 6.28 10.11
CA ILE A 31 13.93 6.20 9.44
C ILE A 31 14.90 7.25 9.97
N LYS A 32 14.40 8.45 10.31
CA LYS A 32 15.19 9.50 10.95
C LYS A 32 15.63 9.10 12.35
N GLU A 33 14.70 8.59 13.18
CA GLU A 33 15.03 8.12 14.53
C GLU A 33 16.14 7.07 14.46
N PHE A 34 15.95 6.04 13.65
CA PHE A 34 16.94 4.98 13.48
C PHE A 34 18.30 5.52 12.99
N ALA A 35 18.31 6.43 12.02
CA ALA A 35 19.54 7.00 11.49
C ALA A 35 20.31 7.79 12.56
N LEU A 36 19.61 8.61 13.37
CA LEU A 36 20.23 9.38 14.45
C LEU A 36 20.78 8.48 15.57
N GLU A 37 20.06 7.43 15.96
CA GLU A 37 20.51 6.45 16.94
C GLU A 37 21.79 5.73 16.52
N ASN A 38 21.99 5.57 15.20
CA ASN A 38 23.17 4.93 14.62
C ASN A 38 24.23 5.93 14.12
N ASN A 39 24.13 7.20 14.49
CA ASN A 39 25.06 8.27 14.10
C ASN A 39 25.21 8.46 12.57
N LEU A 40 24.16 8.14 11.80
CA LEU A 40 24.14 8.35 10.37
C LEU A 40 23.75 9.80 10.04
N PRO A 41 24.35 10.43 9.01
CA PRO A 41 23.95 11.77 8.58
C PRO A 41 22.51 11.79 8.06
N VAL A 42 21.68 12.69 8.58
CA VAL A 42 20.28 12.86 8.16
C VAL A 42 20.09 14.18 7.44
N VAL A 43 19.43 14.14 6.29
CA VAL A 43 19.08 15.31 5.48
C VAL A 43 17.57 15.32 5.24
N GLN A 44 16.91 16.45 5.49
CA GLN A 44 15.45 16.62 5.34
C GLN A 44 15.13 17.73 4.34
N PRO A 45 15.30 17.49 3.02
CA PRO A 45 15.04 18.49 2.01
C PRO A 45 13.53 18.73 1.84
N ALA A 46 13.12 19.98 1.67
CA ALA A 46 11.76 20.29 1.25
C ALA A 46 11.54 19.96 -0.25
N SER A 47 12.60 20.03 -1.05
CA SER A 47 12.60 19.68 -2.47
C SER A 47 13.98 19.18 -2.89
N PHE A 48 14.02 18.21 -3.80
CA PHE A 48 15.24 17.78 -4.48
C PHE A 48 15.58 18.63 -5.72
N GLU A 49 14.81 19.66 -6.02
CA GLU A 49 15.10 20.64 -7.08
C GLU A 49 16.02 21.78 -6.58
N ASP A 50 16.20 21.88 -5.26
CA ASP A 50 17.04 22.91 -4.64
C ASP A 50 18.53 22.64 -4.95
N ASN A 51 19.21 23.64 -5.51
CA ASN A 51 20.62 23.56 -5.86
C ASN A 51 21.52 23.27 -4.65
N GLU A 52 21.20 23.81 -3.47
CA GLU A 52 21.96 23.53 -2.24
C GLU A 52 21.86 22.04 -1.86
N VAL A 53 20.68 21.43 -2.02
CA VAL A 53 20.47 20.00 -1.80
C VAL A 53 21.26 19.17 -2.81
N LEU A 54 21.22 19.54 -4.09
CA LEU A 54 21.97 18.87 -5.14
C LEU A 54 23.49 18.96 -4.93
N ASP A 55 24.00 20.11 -4.48
CA ASP A 55 25.42 20.30 -4.20
C ASP A 55 25.86 19.46 -2.99
N LYS A 56 25.05 19.38 -1.95
CA LYS A 56 25.28 18.46 -0.82
C LYS A 56 25.30 17.00 -1.28
N MET A 57 24.36 16.59 -2.13
CA MET A 57 24.35 15.23 -2.69
C MET A 57 25.63 14.94 -3.49
N ARG A 58 26.10 15.87 -4.34
CA ARG A 58 27.35 15.72 -5.09
C ARG A 58 28.56 15.59 -4.19
N ALA A 59 28.61 16.37 -3.10
CA ALA A 59 29.73 16.35 -2.16
C ALA A 59 29.87 15.00 -1.41
N LEU A 60 28.81 14.20 -1.34
CA LEU A 60 28.84 12.86 -0.72
C LEU A 60 29.61 11.84 -1.56
N ASN A 61 29.80 12.06 -2.87
CA ASN A 61 30.43 11.11 -3.80
C ASN A 61 29.87 9.68 -3.67
N SER A 62 28.56 9.56 -3.49
CA SER A 62 27.90 8.25 -3.33
C SER A 62 27.93 7.42 -4.60
N ASP A 63 28.06 6.10 -4.46
CA ASP A 63 28.01 5.17 -5.59
C ASP A 63 26.57 4.88 -6.03
N LEU A 64 25.65 4.70 -5.10
CA LEU A 64 24.27 4.31 -5.36
C LEU A 64 23.30 5.08 -4.44
N CYS A 65 22.13 5.47 -4.97
CA CYS A 65 20.99 5.89 -4.16
C CYS A 65 19.93 4.80 -4.17
N VAL A 66 19.47 4.40 -2.99
CA VAL A 66 18.34 3.47 -2.82
C VAL A 66 17.12 4.26 -2.38
N MET A 67 16.09 4.26 -3.19
CA MET A 67 14.83 4.95 -2.93
C MET A 67 13.76 3.92 -2.50
N ALA A 68 13.40 3.95 -1.22
CA ALA A 68 12.35 3.12 -0.67
C ALA A 68 11.35 4.02 0.07
N PHE A 69 10.06 3.90 -0.26
CA PHE A 69 9.00 4.69 0.34
C PHE A 69 9.13 6.21 0.14
N VAL A 70 9.55 6.64 -1.05
CA VAL A 70 9.77 8.05 -1.36
C VAL A 70 8.44 8.75 -1.60
N THR A 71 8.20 9.83 -0.85
CA THR A 71 6.97 10.64 -0.93
C THR A 71 7.19 12.01 -1.55
N ILE A 72 8.44 12.36 -1.85
CA ILE A 72 8.86 13.63 -2.47
C ILE A 72 9.37 13.32 -3.87
N PHE A 73 8.98 14.11 -4.86
CA PHE A 73 9.49 13.95 -6.22
C PHE A 73 11.03 14.10 -6.27
N VAL A 74 11.70 13.13 -6.90
CA VAL A 74 13.15 13.13 -7.08
C VAL A 74 13.46 13.34 -8.57
N PRO A 75 13.87 14.55 -8.97
CA PRO A 75 14.13 14.88 -10.36
C PRO A 75 15.37 14.18 -10.91
N LYS A 76 15.49 14.12 -12.24
CA LYS A 76 16.66 13.54 -12.92
C LYS A 76 17.98 14.10 -12.40
N ALA A 77 18.05 15.43 -12.14
CA ALA A 77 19.23 16.09 -11.62
C ALA A 77 19.73 15.53 -10.28
N ALA A 78 18.83 14.97 -9.45
CA ALA A 78 19.18 14.31 -8.18
C ALA A 78 19.44 12.81 -8.39
N ARG A 79 18.60 12.13 -9.17
CA ARG A 79 18.73 10.67 -9.41
C ARG A 79 20.02 10.26 -10.08
N ASP A 80 20.59 11.14 -10.90
CA ASP A 80 21.80 10.87 -11.69
C ASP A 80 23.10 11.31 -10.97
N ILE A 81 23.02 11.85 -9.75
CA ILE A 81 24.20 12.24 -8.98
C ILE A 81 25.06 11.03 -8.55
N PRO A 82 24.48 9.95 -7.98
CA PRO A 82 25.28 8.79 -7.60
C PRO A 82 25.96 8.14 -8.81
N ALA A 83 27.21 7.69 -8.66
CA ALA A 83 28.04 7.18 -9.75
C ALA A 83 27.41 6.01 -10.54
N GLN A 84 26.64 5.15 -9.85
CA GLN A 84 25.87 4.04 -10.43
C GLN A 84 24.40 4.39 -10.65
N GLY A 85 23.98 5.63 -10.30
CA GLY A 85 22.60 6.10 -10.40
C GLY A 85 21.76 5.76 -9.18
N SER A 86 20.45 5.69 -9.40
CA SER A 86 19.47 5.45 -8.34
C SER A 86 18.59 4.25 -8.67
N VAL A 87 18.23 3.46 -7.67
CA VAL A 87 17.23 2.39 -7.76
C VAL A 87 16.03 2.71 -6.89
N CYS A 88 14.84 2.28 -7.30
CA CYS A 88 13.59 2.54 -6.59
C CYS A 88 12.83 1.25 -6.34
N PHE A 89 12.28 1.11 -5.13
CA PHE A 89 11.39 0.03 -4.75
C PHE A 89 9.95 0.37 -5.12
N HIS A 90 9.26 -0.54 -5.80
CA HIS A 90 7.84 -0.44 -6.08
C HIS A 90 7.12 -1.75 -5.74
N PRO A 91 6.04 -1.73 -4.92
CA PRO A 91 5.38 -2.94 -4.45
C PRO A 91 4.35 -3.48 -5.46
N SER A 92 4.80 -3.73 -6.69
CA SER A 92 4.05 -4.47 -7.72
C SER A 92 5.00 -5.19 -8.67
N LEU A 93 4.43 -6.05 -9.51
CA LEU A 93 5.13 -6.66 -10.66
C LEU A 93 5.01 -5.72 -11.87
N LEU A 94 5.88 -4.70 -11.95
CA LEU A 94 5.91 -3.78 -13.08
C LEU A 94 6.00 -4.54 -14.42
N PRO A 95 5.30 -4.12 -15.46
CA PRO A 95 4.63 -2.82 -15.65
C PRO A 95 3.19 -2.74 -15.14
N LYS A 96 2.69 -3.74 -14.40
CA LYS A 96 1.35 -3.69 -13.81
C LYS A 96 1.35 -2.86 -12.54
N HIS A 97 0.24 -2.14 -12.31
CA HIS A 97 0.00 -1.33 -11.12
C HIS A 97 1.10 -0.28 -10.89
N ARG A 98 1.47 0.48 -11.92
CA ARG A 98 2.26 1.70 -11.78
C ARG A 98 1.48 2.74 -11.00
N GLY A 99 2.17 3.58 -10.24
CA GLY A 99 1.57 4.62 -9.41
C GLY A 99 1.33 4.18 -7.97
N PRO A 100 0.76 5.06 -7.15
CA PRO A 100 0.57 4.81 -5.73
C PRO A 100 -0.54 3.79 -5.47
N SER A 101 -0.49 3.14 -4.28
CA SER A 101 -1.49 2.16 -3.84
C SER A 101 -1.55 0.85 -4.67
N SER A 102 -0.45 0.46 -5.30
CA SER A 102 -0.37 -0.72 -6.17
C SER A 102 -0.88 -2.02 -5.52
N ILE A 103 -0.60 -2.26 -4.23
CA ILE A 103 -1.10 -3.44 -3.52
C ILE A 103 -2.62 -3.39 -3.33
N ASN A 104 -3.19 -2.21 -3.03
CA ASN A 104 -4.64 -2.06 -2.94
C ASN A 104 -5.30 -2.52 -4.24
N TRP A 105 -4.85 -1.97 -5.36
CA TRP A 105 -5.45 -2.23 -6.66
C TRP A 105 -5.26 -3.67 -7.12
N ALA A 106 -4.08 -4.25 -6.89
CA ALA A 106 -3.86 -5.67 -7.19
C ALA A 106 -4.87 -6.60 -6.49
N ILE A 107 -5.20 -6.31 -5.21
CA ILE A 107 -6.17 -7.10 -4.45
C ILE A 107 -7.61 -6.79 -4.90
N ILE A 108 -7.95 -5.51 -5.10
CA ILE A 108 -9.28 -5.09 -5.57
C ILE A 108 -9.60 -5.75 -6.92
N ASP A 109 -8.64 -5.80 -7.82
CA ASP A 109 -8.78 -6.45 -9.14
C ASP A 109 -8.83 -7.99 -9.04
N GLY A 110 -8.61 -8.55 -7.85
CA GLY A 110 -8.69 -9.98 -7.60
C GLY A 110 -7.50 -10.77 -8.14
N THR A 111 -6.36 -10.14 -8.26
CA THR A 111 -5.10 -10.77 -8.63
C THR A 111 -4.70 -11.81 -7.59
N THR A 112 -4.28 -13.00 -8.03
CA THR A 112 -3.80 -14.08 -7.16
C THR A 112 -2.29 -14.08 -6.97
N ARG A 113 -1.59 -13.20 -7.68
CA ARG A 113 -0.14 -12.98 -7.59
C ARG A 113 0.17 -11.51 -7.70
N THR A 114 1.03 -11.04 -6.83
CA THR A 114 1.64 -9.71 -6.88
C THR A 114 3.11 -9.85 -6.55
N GLY A 115 3.78 -8.80 -6.16
CA GLY A 115 5.18 -8.85 -5.80
C GLY A 115 5.76 -7.47 -5.63
N LEU A 116 7.05 -7.38 -5.86
CA LEU A 116 7.77 -6.14 -5.85
C LEU A 116 8.75 -6.06 -7.02
N THR A 117 9.09 -4.86 -7.37
CA THR A 117 10.10 -4.53 -8.38
C THR A 117 11.10 -3.54 -7.79
N ILE A 118 12.38 -3.82 -7.93
CA ILE A 118 13.42 -2.79 -7.85
C ILE A 118 13.74 -2.37 -9.29
N PHE A 119 13.69 -1.08 -9.58
CA PHE A 119 13.84 -0.57 -10.92
C PHE A 119 14.70 0.72 -10.95
N TRP A 120 15.22 1.07 -12.11
CA TRP A 120 15.97 2.29 -12.38
C TRP A 120 14.98 3.39 -12.76
N PRO A 121 14.66 4.35 -11.89
CA PRO A 121 13.64 5.36 -12.18
C PRO A 121 14.08 6.28 -13.32
N ASN A 122 13.14 6.61 -14.18
CA ASN A 122 13.27 7.57 -15.26
C ASN A 122 12.33 8.78 -15.04
N ASP A 123 12.03 9.53 -16.09
CA ASP A 123 11.14 10.70 -15.99
C ASP A 123 9.65 10.34 -15.99
N GLY A 124 9.31 9.09 -16.33
CA GLY A 124 7.94 8.56 -16.26
C GLY A 124 7.61 7.99 -14.88
N LEU A 125 6.32 7.75 -14.67
CA LEU A 125 5.81 7.18 -13.42
C LEU A 125 6.03 5.66 -13.42
N ASP A 126 7.02 5.19 -12.65
CA ASP A 126 7.37 3.77 -12.49
C ASP A 126 7.65 3.02 -13.82
N GLU A 127 8.16 3.73 -14.82
CA GLU A 127 8.39 3.24 -16.19
C GLU A 127 9.81 2.76 -16.45
N GLY A 128 10.71 2.98 -15.52
CA GLY A 128 12.13 2.69 -15.69
C GLY A 128 12.44 1.20 -15.82
N ASP A 129 13.64 0.92 -16.30
CA ASP A 129 14.11 -0.44 -16.54
C ASP A 129 14.17 -1.25 -15.24
N ILE A 130 13.71 -2.50 -15.27
CA ILE A 130 13.69 -3.40 -14.11
C ILE A 130 15.10 -3.88 -13.80
N LEU A 131 15.49 -3.78 -12.53
CA LEU A 131 16.70 -4.38 -11.99
C LEU A 131 16.42 -5.82 -11.53
N LEU A 132 15.40 -6.01 -10.68
CA LEU A 132 14.94 -7.32 -10.24
C LEU A 132 13.44 -7.28 -9.89
N GLN A 133 12.80 -8.45 -9.93
CA GLN A 133 11.42 -8.65 -9.48
C GLN A 133 11.33 -9.91 -8.64
N LYS A 134 10.49 -9.90 -7.61
CA LYS A 134 10.12 -11.08 -6.83
C LYS A 134 8.61 -11.16 -6.67
N GLU A 135 8.08 -12.36 -6.82
CA GLU A 135 6.63 -12.62 -6.74
C GLU A 135 6.21 -13.11 -5.36
N VAL A 136 4.98 -12.82 -5.00
CA VAL A 136 4.27 -13.41 -3.85
C VAL A 136 2.86 -13.82 -4.26
N GLU A 137 2.36 -14.91 -3.69
CA GLU A 137 0.96 -15.29 -3.84
C GLU A 137 0.05 -14.41 -2.97
N VAL A 138 -1.13 -14.09 -3.49
CA VAL A 138 -2.21 -13.42 -2.76
C VAL A 138 -3.29 -14.44 -2.47
N ASP A 139 -3.37 -14.86 -1.21
CA ASP A 139 -4.35 -15.83 -0.77
C ASP A 139 -5.78 -15.24 -0.80
N PRO A 140 -6.82 -16.09 -0.91
CA PRO A 140 -8.21 -15.62 -0.99
C PRO A 140 -8.64 -14.71 0.16
N GLU A 141 -8.08 -14.89 1.35
CA GLU A 141 -8.40 -14.12 2.55
C GLU A 141 -7.34 -13.05 2.91
N ASP A 142 -6.31 -12.92 2.09
CA ASP A 142 -5.31 -11.87 2.29
C ASP A 142 -5.93 -10.48 2.18
N THR A 143 -5.50 -9.61 3.08
CA THR A 143 -5.82 -8.18 3.05
C THR A 143 -4.61 -7.38 2.54
N LEU A 144 -4.81 -6.10 2.22
CA LEU A 144 -3.69 -5.17 1.99
C LEU A 144 -2.66 -5.25 3.12
N GLY A 145 -3.13 -5.27 4.38
CA GLY A 145 -2.23 -5.33 5.53
C GLY A 145 -1.43 -6.63 5.59
N SER A 146 -2.07 -7.80 5.41
CA SER A 146 -1.36 -9.08 5.45
C SER A 146 -0.35 -9.22 4.30
N VAL A 147 -0.75 -8.86 3.07
CA VAL A 147 0.16 -8.88 1.91
C VAL A 147 1.36 -7.97 2.13
N TYR A 148 1.13 -6.73 2.62
CA TYR A 148 2.23 -5.81 2.86
C TYR A 148 3.16 -6.29 3.97
N PHE A 149 2.64 -6.49 5.19
CA PHE A 149 3.49 -6.74 6.34
C PHE A 149 4.09 -8.15 6.40
N GLN A 150 3.38 -9.15 5.90
CA GLN A 150 3.81 -10.55 6.03
C GLN A 150 4.56 -11.06 4.78
N LYS A 151 4.35 -10.43 3.61
CA LYS A 151 4.91 -10.92 2.34
C LYS A 151 5.83 -9.87 1.68
N ILE A 152 5.31 -8.68 1.35
CA ILE A 152 6.06 -7.67 0.57
C ILE A 152 7.16 -7.01 1.39
N PHE A 153 6.90 -6.68 2.66
CA PHE A 153 7.87 -5.96 3.49
C PHE A 153 9.15 -6.79 3.76
N PRO A 154 9.08 -8.05 4.23
CA PRO A 154 10.29 -8.85 4.42
C PRO A 154 11.02 -9.13 3.10
N LEU A 155 10.26 -9.44 2.03
CA LEU A 155 10.83 -9.66 0.70
C LEU A 155 11.47 -8.39 0.12
N GLY A 156 10.94 -7.22 0.48
CA GLY A 156 11.47 -5.91 0.09
C GLY A 156 12.85 -5.64 0.70
N ILE A 157 13.04 -5.98 1.97
CA ILE A 157 14.33 -5.86 2.64
C ILE A 157 15.38 -6.72 1.91
N GLU A 158 15.07 -7.99 1.69
CA GLU A 158 15.93 -8.92 0.94
C GLU A 158 16.25 -8.39 -0.47
N SER A 159 15.23 -7.90 -1.19
CA SER A 159 15.38 -7.40 -2.56
C SER A 159 16.24 -6.13 -2.64
N VAL A 160 16.18 -5.27 -1.64
CA VAL A 160 17.07 -4.09 -1.55
C VAL A 160 18.52 -4.54 -1.39
N LEU A 161 18.80 -5.50 -0.51
CA LEU A 161 20.15 -6.05 -0.33
C LEU A 161 20.66 -6.71 -1.63
N ASP A 162 19.85 -7.56 -2.26
CA ASP A 162 20.18 -8.19 -3.54
C ASP A 162 20.45 -7.16 -4.63
N SER A 163 19.68 -6.06 -4.67
CA SER A 163 19.88 -5.00 -5.67
C SER A 163 21.20 -4.26 -5.48
N ILE A 164 21.61 -4.01 -4.24
CA ILE A 164 22.90 -3.41 -3.91
C ILE A 164 24.03 -4.35 -4.37
N ASP A 165 23.92 -5.65 -4.09
CA ASP A 165 24.89 -6.66 -4.50
C ASP A 165 25.04 -6.75 -6.03
N LEU A 166 23.91 -6.74 -6.76
CA LEU A 166 23.91 -6.74 -8.22
C LEU A 166 24.63 -5.51 -8.80
N VAL A 167 24.42 -4.34 -8.20
CA VAL A 167 25.13 -3.11 -8.60
C VAL A 167 26.62 -3.22 -8.29
N ARG A 168 26.98 -3.72 -7.11
CA ARG A 168 28.39 -3.92 -6.70
C ARG A 168 29.14 -4.87 -7.62
N LEU A 169 28.48 -5.89 -8.17
CA LEU A 169 29.04 -6.80 -9.16
C LEU A 169 29.34 -6.15 -10.52
N GLY A 170 28.93 -4.90 -10.74
CA GLY A 170 29.30 -4.06 -11.87
C GLY A 170 28.54 -4.31 -13.17
N LYS A 171 27.56 -5.19 -13.20
CA LYS A 171 26.68 -5.45 -14.37
C LYS A 171 25.23 -5.65 -13.95
N PRO A 172 24.61 -4.64 -13.32
CA PRO A 172 23.23 -4.77 -12.87
C PRO A 172 22.28 -4.87 -14.08
N PRO A 173 21.27 -5.73 -14.04
CA PRO A 173 20.24 -5.82 -15.07
C PRO A 173 19.55 -4.49 -15.36
N ARG A 174 19.18 -4.27 -16.62
CA ARG A 174 18.32 -3.18 -17.10
C ARG A 174 17.35 -3.77 -18.10
N ILE A 175 16.28 -4.37 -17.58
CA ILE A 175 15.26 -5.07 -18.38
C ILE A 175 14.13 -4.08 -18.69
N LYS A 176 13.91 -3.80 -19.97
CA LYS A 176 12.82 -2.92 -20.39
C LYS A 176 11.47 -3.47 -20.03
N GLN A 177 10.60 -2.62 -19.51
CA GLN A 177 9.21 -2.98 -19.25
C GLN A 177 8.45 -3.18 -20.57
N ASP A 178 7.51 -4.12 -20.58
CA ASP A 178 6.61 -4.36 -21.72
C ASP A 178 5.41 -3.40 -21.61
N GLU A 179 5.49 -2.28 -22.32
CA GLU A 179 4.47 -1.22 -22.29
C GLU A 179 3.07 -1.70 -22.68
N SER A 180 2.96 -2.80 -23.45
CA SER A 180 1.66 -3.37 -23.82
C SER A 180 0.89 -3.97 -22.63
N LYS A 181 1.57 -4.19 -21.51
CA LYS A 181 1.03 -4.75 -20.25
C LYS A 181 0.92 -3.73 -19.13
N ALA A 182 1.31 -2.48 -19.39
CA ALA A 182 1.31 -1.44 -18.38
C ALA A 182 -0.11 -1.07 -17.94
N THR A 183 -0.29 -0.92 -16.63
CA THR A 183 -1.47 -0.32 -16.02
C THR A 183 -1.04 0.80 -15.08
N TYR A 184 -1.92 1.79 -14.92
CA TYR A 184 -1.68 2.97 -14.10
C TYR A 184 -2.87 3.20 -13.20
N GLU A 185 -2.65 3.25 -11.91
CA GLU A 185 -3.70 3.52 -10.95
C GLU A 185 -3.34 4.72 -10.06
N SER A 186 -4.38 5.43 -9.62
CA SER A 186 -4.23 6.55 -8.71
C SER A 186 -4.16 6.09 -7.25
N TRP A 187 -4.02 7.05 -6.32
CA TRP A 187 -4.22 6.78 -4.90
C TRP A 187 -5.58 6.13 -4.65
N CYS A 188 -5.59 5.00 -3.96
CA CYS A 188 -6.80 4.38 -3.44
C CYS A 188 -7.30 5.19 -2.24
N LYS A 189 -8.25 6.11 -2.51
CA LYS A 189 -8.81 7.04 -1.54
C LYS A 189 -10.18 6.57 -1.05
N HIS A 190 -10.78 7.38 -0.17
CA HIS A 190 -12.11 7.12 0.40
C HIS A 190 -13.18 6.88 -0.67
N GLU A 191 -13.20 7.71 -1.73
CA GLU A 191 -14.15 7.60 -2.84
C GLU A 191 -14.08 6.27 -3.59
N HIS A 192 -12.92 5.60 -3.59
CA HIS A 192 -12.73 4.30 -4.24
C HIS A 192 -13.14 3.12 -3.36
N ALA A 193 -13.42 3.38 -2.09
CA ALA A 193 -13.69 2.34 -1.08
C ALA A 193 -15.19 2.23 -0.70
N GLU A 194 -16.07 2.93 -1.42
CA GLU A 194 -17.52 2.81 -1.24
C GLU A 194 -18.02 1.44 -1.72
N ILE A 195 -18.70 0.72 -0.87
CA ILE A 195 -19.23 -0.61 -1.19
C ILE A 195 -20.48 -0.49 -2.02
N ASN A 196 -20.45 -1.03 -3.23
CA ASN A 196 -21.64 -1.28 -4.03
C ASN A 196 -22.09 -2.73 -3.82
N TRP A 197 -23.10 -2.92 -2.97
CA TRP A 197 -23.61 -4.24 -2.64
C TRP A 197 -24.24 -5.00 -3.83
N ALA A 198 -24.61 -4.30 -4.91
CA ALA A 198 -25.15 -4.92 -6.12
C ALA A 198 -24.06 -5.57 -7.00
N LYS A 199 -22.78 -5.45 -6.64
CA LYS A 199 -21.69 -6.12 -7.31
C LYS A 199 -21.59 -7.60 -6.90
N PRO A 200 -20.95 -8.44 -7.74
CA PRO A 200 -20.66 -9.83 -7.39
C PRO A 200 -19.94 -9.96 -6.05
N VAL A 201 -20.30 -10.99 -5.28
CA VAL A 201 -19.75 -11.24 -3.92
C VAL A 201 -18.22 -11.21 -3.90
N LYS A 202 -17.55 -11.70 -4.97
CA LYS A 202 -16.10 -11.69 -5.10
C LYS A 202 -15.55 -10.26 -5.23
N GLU A 203 -16.21 -9.38 -5.97
CA GLU A 203 -15.77 -7.98 -6.13
C GLU A 203 -15.92 -7.21 -4.83
N VAL A 204 -17.06 -7.38 -4.13
CA VAL A 204 -17.29 -6.76 -2.82
C VAL A 204 -16.25 -7.24 -1.80
N HIS A 205 -15.98 -8.53 -1.74
CA HIS A 205 -14.96 -9.11 -0.86
C HIS A 205 -13.56 -8.56 -1.17
N ASN A 206 -13.20 -8.50 -2.46
CA ASN A 206 -11.91 -7.96 -2.88
C ASN A 206 -11.76 -6.47 -2.52
N LEU A 207 -12.81 -5.67 -2.68
CA LEU A 207 -12.80 -4.27 -2.26
C LEU A 207 -12.53 -4.14 -0.76
N ILE A 208 -13.24 -4.90 0.07
CA ILE A 208 -13.09 -4.85 1.52
C ILE A 208 -11.66 -5.23 1.93
N ARG A 209 -11.15 -6.36 1.47
CA ARG A 209 -9.81 -6.82 1.82
C ARG A 209 -8.70 -5.97 1.19
N GLY A 210 -8.88 -5.48 -0.04
CA GLY A 210 -7.92 -4.61 -0.73
C GLY A 210 -7.82 -3.19 -0.15
N THR A 211 -8.80 -2.79 0.65
CA THR A 211 -8.78 -1.50 1.36
C THR A 211 -8.55 -1.64 2.88
N ASN A 212 -8.30 -2.84 3.38
CA ASN A 212 -8.06 -3.10 4.81
C ASN A 212 -6.53 -3.16 5.10
N PRO A 213 -5.92 -2.26 5.87
CA PRO A 213 -6.56 -1.33 6.81
C PRO A 213 -6.87 0.07 6.24
N GLN A 214 -6.37 0.44 5.07
CA GLN A 214 -6.48 1.78 4.50
C GLN A 214 -6.91 1.74 3.03
N PRO A 215 -7.85 2.59 2.60
CA PRO A 215 -8.60 3.59 3.37
C PRO A 215 -9.74 3.00 4.22
N GLY A 216 -10.04 1.73 4.08
CA GLY A 216 -11.15 0.99 4.69
C GLY A 216 -12.43 1.10 3.86
N ALA A 217 -12.93 -0.04 3.35
CA ALA A 217 -14.21 -0.09 2.64
C ALA A 217 -15.34 0.42 3.52
N TRP A 218 -16.31 1.11 2.94
CA TRP A 218 -17.37 1.72 3.70
C TRP A 218 -18.73 1.62 3.00
N THR A 219 -19.76 1.67 3.81
CA THR A 219 -21.15 1.76 3.40
C THR A 219 -21.88 2.76 4.31
N LEU A 220 -23.17 2.99 4.08
CA LEU A 220 -24.01 3.79 4.96
C LEU A 220 -24.90 2.89 5.80
N HIS A 221 -25.05 3.22 7.08
CA HIS A 221 -26.07 2.72 7.98
C HIS A 221 -26.76 3.91 8.64
N ASN A 222 -28.05 4.04 8.43
CA ASN A 222 -28.86 5.19 8.91
C ASN A 222 -28.27 6.56 8.50
N GLY A 223 -27.70 6.65 7.28
CA GLY A 223 -27.08 7.87 6.75
C GLY A 223 -25.65 8.14 7.25
N GLU A 224 -25.14 7.37 8.20
CA GLU A 224 -23.78 7.49 8.73
C GLU A 224 -22.83 6.48 8.11
N VAL A 225 -21.54 6.89 7.96
CA VAL A 225 -20.49 6.02 7.39
C VAL A 225 -20.17 4.89 8.37
N LEU A 226 -20.30 3.67 7.89
CA LEU A 226 -19.83 2.45 8.57
C LEU A 226 -18.71 1.83 7.76
N LYS A 227 -17.47 1.82 8.28
CA LYS A 227 -16.35 1.12 7.64
C LYS A 227 -16.37 -0.35 7.99
N ILE A 228 -16.09 -1.19 6.98
CA ILE A 228 -16.02 -2.65 7.09
C ILE A 228 -14.57 -3.09 6.85
N PHE A 229 -14.09 -4.03 7.67
CA PHE A 229 -12.72 -4.51 7.61
C PHE A 229 -12.64 -6.03 7.43
N ASP A 230 -12.87 -6.80 8.50
CA ASP A 230 -12.75 -8.25 8.43
C ASP A 230 -14.09 -8.84 8.00
N CYS A 231 -14.06 -9.66 6.98
CA CYS A 231 -15.23 -10.29 6.41
C CYS A 231 -14.89 -11.62 5.73
N THR A 232 -15.89 -12.46 5.55
CA THR A 232 -15.79 -13.70 4.76
C THR A 232 -16.98 -13.83 3.81
N ARG A 233 -16.78 -14.53 2.70
CA ARG A 233 -17.86 -14.85 1.77
C ARG A 233 -18.67 -16.00 2.30
N VAL A 234 -19.98 -15.94 2.15
CA VAL A 234 -20.91 -16.99 2.53
C VAL A 234 -21.88 -17.31 1.40
N ASP A 235 -22.31 -18.55 1.31
CA ASP A 235 -23.30 -19.01 0.32
C ASP A 235 -24.72 -18.74 0.83
N MET A 236 -25.06 -17.46 0.95
CA MET A 236 -26.36 -16.95 1.35
C MET A 236 -26.78 -15.83 0.42
N THR A 237 -27.96 -15.94 -0.18
CA THR A 237 -28.47 -14.98 -1.16
C THR A 237 -29.60 -14.15 -0.60
N GLY A 238 -29.81 -12.97 -1.18
CA GLY A 238 -30.86 -12.04 -0.80
C GLY A 238 -30.89 -10.81 -1.72
N ILE A 239 -31.67 -9.82 -1.35
CA ILE A 239 -31.65 -8.53 -2.05
C ILE A 239 -30.32 -7.84 -1.72
N PRO A 240 -29.50 -7.41 -2.71
CA PRO A 240 -28.24 -6.74 -2.47
C PRO A 240 -28.39 -5.55 -1.49
N GLY A 241 -27.44 -5.45 -0.55
CA GLY A 241 -27.44 -4.46 0.53
C GLY A 241 -28.30 -4.83 1.74
N ARG A 242 -29.19 -5.84 1.63
CA ARG A 242 -30.02 -6.25 2.77
C ARG A 242 -29.23 -7.09 3.77
N VAL A 243 -29.35 -6.77 5.04
CA VAL A 243 -28.91 -7.62 6.15
C VAL A 243 -29.82 -8.86 6.19
N ILE A 244 -29.24 -10.04 5.96
CA ILE A 244 -29.97 -11.30 5.85
C ILE A 244 -29.77 -12.22 7.06
N GLN A 245 -28.75 -11.93 7.88
CA GLN A 245 -28.48 -12.67 9.11
C GLN A 245 -27.76 -11.78 10.12
N VAL A 246 -28.03 -11.96 11.40
CA VAL A 246 -27.30 -11.38 12.54
C VAL A 246 -27.00 -12.50 13.53
N THR A 247 -25.74 -12.67 13.92
CA THR A 247 -25.24 -13.73 14.82
C THR A 247 -24.17 -13.17 15.77
N GLU A 248 -23.67 -14.00 16.67
CA GLU A 248 -22.51 -13.67 17.52
C GLU A 248 -21.22 -13.46 16.71
N ALA A 249 -21.11 -14.04 15.50
CA ALA A 249 -19.96 -13.83 14.59
C ALA A 249 -20.01 -12.49 13.85
N GLY A 250 -21.17 -11.81 13.85
CA GLY A 250 -21.39 -10.57 13.15
C GLY A 250 -22.73 -10.54 12.38
N PHE A 251 -22.76 -9.84 11.26
CA PHE A 251 -23.94 -9.77 10.41
C PHE A 251 -23.60 -10.06 8.95
N THR A 252 -24.55 -10.66 8.23
CA THR A 252 -24.38 -10.99 6.81
C THR A 252 -25.18 -10.03 5.95
N VAL A 253 -24.55 -9.46 4.94
CA VAL A 253 -25.16 -8.59 3.94
C VAL A 253 -25.21 -9.31 2.61
N ALA A 254 -26.34 -9.33 1.95
CA ALA A 254 -26.50 -9.93 0.62
C ALA A 254 -25.78 -9.10 -0.45
N THR A 255 -25.24 -9.78 -1.43
CA THR A 255 -24.64 -9.23 -2.64
C THR A 255 -25.16 -9.97 -3.86
N ASP A 256 -24.71 -9.60 -5.05
CA ASP A 256 -24.98 -10.43 -6.24
C ASP A 256 -24.23 -11.76 -6.14
N GLY A 257 -25.00 -12.86 -6.16
CA GLY A 257 -24.48 -14.25 -6.16
C GLY A 257 -23.92 -14.74 -4.83
N GLY A 258 -24.20 -14.08 -3.68
CA GLY A 258 -23.75 -14.56 -2.38
C GLY A 258 -23.97 -13.53 -1.26
N GLY A 259 -23.28 -13.71 -0.14
CA GLY A 259 -23.30 -12.79 1.00
C GLY A 259 -21.91 -12.54 1.57
N ILE A 260 -21.78 -11.43 2.27
CA ILE A 260 -20.60 -11.05 3.04
C ILE A 260 -20.95 -11.10 4.53
N LEU A 261 -20.33 -12.04 5.25
CA LEU A 261 -20.33 -12.04 6.71
C LEU A 261 -19.33 -10.99 7.20
N VAL A 262 -19.83 -9.92 7.74
CA VAL A 262 -19.05 -8.83 8.34
C VAL A 262 -18.73 -9.17 9.78
N GLN A 263 -17.43 -9.16 10.12
CA GLN A 263 -16.94 -9.56 11.44
C GLN A 263 -16.38 -8.38 12.24
N ARG A 264 -15.87 -7.35 11.56
CA ARG A 264 -15.30 -6.16 12.21
C ARG A 264 -15.65 -4.89 11.45
N VAL A 265 -16.05 -3.89 12.20
CA VAL A 265 -16.46 -2.58 11.67
C VAL A 265 -15.83 -1.42 12.43
N ARG A 266 -15.93 -0.23 11.85
CA ARG A 266 -15.62 1.03 12.53
C ARG A 266 -16.73 2.04 12.22
N PRO A 267 -17.59 2.35 13.18
CA PRO A 267 -18.55 3.45 13.09
C PRO A 267 -17.83 4.80 12.96
N VAL A 268 -18.54 5.81 12.51
CA VAL A 268 -18.01 7.17 12.46
C VAL A 268 -17.58 7.63 13.86
N ASN A 269 -16.43 8.29 13.96
CA ASN A 269 -15.84 8.81 15.21
C ASN A 269 -15.59 7.75 16.32
N ASP A 270 -15.51 6.47 15.96
CA ASP A 270 -15.25 5.40 16.92
C ASP A 270 -14.03 4.54 16.48
N LYS A 271 -13.59 3.64 17.36
CA LYS A 271 -12.56 2.63 17.10
C LYS A 271 -13.14 1.43 16.34
N LYS A 272 -12.25 0.57 15.82
CA LYS A 272 -12.64 -0.74 15.29
C LYS A 272 -13.22 -1.62 16.41
N ILE A 273 -14.39 -2.19 16.19
CA ILE A 273 -15.10 -3.09 17.12
C ILE A 273 -15.57 -4.35 16.39
N LEU A 274 -15.95 -5.37 17.12
CA LEU A 274 -16.62 -6.55 16.56
C LEU A 274 -17.96 -6.15 15.96
N ALA A 275 -18.33 -6.77 14.85
CA ALA A 275 -19.61 -6.51 14.21
C ALA A 275 -20.80 -6.91 15.09
N SER A 276 -20.65 -7.94 15.93
CA SER A 276 -21.68 -8.32 16.93
C SER A 276 -21.86 -7.26 18.04
N GLU A 277 -20.77 -6.60 18.45
CA GLU A 277 -20.87 -5.47 19.39
C GLU A 277 -21.60 -4.28 18.73
N PHE A 278 -21.28 -4.01 17.45
CA PHE A 278 -21.94 -2.97 16.69
C PHE A 278 -23.46 -3.23 16.57
N THR A 279 -23.86 -4.45 16.16
CA THR A 279 -25.29 -4.80 16.02
C THR A 279 -26.05 -4.63 17.34
N SER A 280 -25.45 -5.03 18.45
CA SER A 280 -26.06 -4.87 19.79
C SER A 280 -26.22 -3.41 20.19
N LYS A 281 -25.29 -2.52 19.81
CA LYS A 281 -25.34 -1.08 20.15
C LYS A 281 -26.23 -0.28 19.22
N SER A 282 -26.19 -0.55 17.93
CA SER A 282 -26.92 0.21 16.90
C SER A 282 -28.35 -0.28 16.68
N GLY A 283 -28.68 -1.49 17.14
CA GLY A 283 -29.94 -2.13 16.86
C GLY A 283 -30.06 -2.71 15.44
N LEU A 284 -28.95 -2.78 14.69
CA LEU A 284 -28.96 -3.33 13.33
C LEU A 284 -29.58 -4.72 13.31
N SER A 285 -30.59 -4.91 12.47
CA SER A 285 -31.42 -6.11 12.43
C SER A 285 -31.58 -6.67 11.01
N VAL A 286 -32.04 -7.92 10.96
CA VAL A 286 -32.38 -8.59 9.70
C VAL A 286 -33.47 -7.82 8.97
N GLY A 287 -33.25 -7.58 7.67
CA GLY A 287 -34.17 -6.86 6.80
C GLY A 287 -33.75 -5.41 6.49
N GLU A 288 -32.91 -4.81 7.32
CA GLU A 288 -32.37 -3.47 7.04
C GLU A 288 -31.49 -3.48 5.79
N ILE A 289 -31.40 -2.32 5.13
CA ILE A 289 -30.61 -2.13 3.91
C ILE A 289 -29.47 -1.19 4.22
N LEU A 290 -28.23 -1.62 3.90
CA LEU A 290 -27.05 -0.79 3.97
C LEU A 290 -26.78 -0.10 2.63
N GLY A 291 -26.23 1.10 2.67
CA GLY A 291 -25.89 1.88 1.48
C GLY A 291 -27.01 2.85 1.04
N ASP A 292 -28.18 2.79 1.64
CA ASP A 292 -29.24 3.75 1.33
C ASP A 292 -28.87 5.14 1.85
N ARG A 293 -28.83 6.09 0.94
CA ARG A 293 -28.80 7.52 1.30
C ARG A 293 -30.20 7.90 1.75
N ILE A 294 -30.32 8.42 2.97
CA ILE A 294 -31.58 9.00 3.42
C ILE A 294 -31.88 10.14 2.42
N THR A 295 -32.83 9.89 1.53
CA THR A 295 -33.44 10.98 0.75
C THR A 295 -34.33 11.75 1.71
N GLU A 296 -33.89 12.94 2.14
CA GLU A 296 -34.79 13.91 2.80
C GLU A 296 -35.98 14.16 1.86
N THR A 297 -37.11 13.66 2.24
CA THR A 297 -38.41 13.94 1.58
C THR A 297 -38.94 15.29 2.03
#